data_08c42a59c8fd19e81096568d2abf0a72
#
_entry.id   08c42a59c8fd19e81096568d2abf0a72
#
_cell.length_a   1.000
_cell.length_b   1.000
_cell.length_c   1.000
_cell.angle_alpha   90.00
_cell.angle_beta   90.00
_cell.angle_gamma   90.00
#
_symmetry.space_group_name_H-M   'P 1'
#
loop_
_entity.id
_entity.type
_entity.pdbx_description
1 polymer ?
#
loop_
_entity_poly.entity_id
_entity_poly.type
_entity_poly.pdbx_seq_one_letter_code
_entity_poly.pdbx_strand_id
1 'polypeptide(L)'
;MSVVVLGVGGGIAAYKACLLARLLSEVGHEVHVVPTRAALEFVGRPTWEALSGHPVHTEVFDDVPDVEHIRLAERADAIVVAPATADLLARLAGGHADDLLTTTVLATSAPVLLAPAMHTGMWQNAATVDNVATLRRHGLVVKAPATGRLTGRDSGPGRLPDPDEIAEFVDLLITVPECAAAMAQQDLAGKRVVISLGGTREAVSYTHLRAHETSLH
;
A
#
# COMPACT_ATOMS: atom_id res chain seq x y z
N MET A 1 1.32 -17.91 6.43
CA MET A 1 -0.02 -17.43 6.05
C MET A 1 -0.34 -16.29 6.99
N SER A 2 -0.45 -15.07 6.50
CA SER A 2 -0.69 -13.86 7.29
C SER A 2 -1.97 -13.19 6.81
N VAL A 3 -2.61 -12.42 7.69
CA VAL A 3 -3.81 -11.65 7.38
C VAL A 3 -3.41 -10.27 6.89
N VAL A 4 -3.77 -9.93 5.66
CA VAL A 4 -3.48 -8.63 5.05
C VAL A 4 -4.79 -7.90 4.77
N VAL A 5 -4.93 -6.69 5.32
CA VAL A 5 -6.04 -5.80 4.98
C VAL A 5 -5.60 -4.91 3.82
N LEU A 6 -6.28 -5.02 2.68
CA LEU A 6 -6.06 -4.19 1.50
C LEU A 6 -7.11 -3.06 1.45
N GLY A 7 -6.70 -1.87 1.88
CA GLY A 7 -7.47 -0.65 1.71
C GLY A 7 -7.38 -0.11 0.29
N VAL A 8 -8.51 0.30 -0.29
CA VAL A 8 -8.54 0.81 -1.67
C VAL A 8 -9.16 2.20 -1.71
N GLY A 9 -8.35 3.20 -2.04
CA GLY A 9 -8.82 4.57 -2.25
C GLY A 9 -9.48 4.78 -3.61
N GLY A 10 -10.40 5.76 -3.68
CA GLY A 10 -11.15 6.10 -4.89
C GLY A 10 -10.30 6.83 -5.92
N GLY A 11 -9.71 6.12 -6.84
CA GLY A 11 -8.94 6.66 -7.96
C GLY A 11 -8.80 5.65 -9.10
N ILE A 12 -8.45 6.15 -10.29
CA ILE A 12 -8.32 5.30 -11.49
C ILE A 12 -7.36 4.12 -11.25
N ALA A 13 -6.34 4.28 -10.41
CA ALA A 13 -5.37 3.23 -10.11
C ALA A 13 -5.95 2.06 -9.27
N ALA A 14 -7.22 2.13 -8.83
CA ALA A 14 -7.91 1.05 -8.11
C ALA A 14 -7.90 -0.28 -8.91
N TYR A 15 -7.93 -0.23 -10.26
CA TYR A 15 -7.83 -1.45 -11.07
C TYR A 15 -6.51 -2.22 -10.83
N LYS A 16 -5.42 -1.53 -10.49
CA LYS A 16 -4.14 -2.18 -10.16
C LYS A 16 -4.18 -2.87 -8.80
N ALA A 17 -5.02 -2.40 -7.88
CA ALA A 17 -5.21 -3.07 -6.61
C ALA A 17 -5.87 -4.45 -6.75
N CYS A 18 -6.59 -4.71 -7.86
CA CYS A 18 -7.08 -6.05 -8.19
C CYS A 18 -5.92 -7.02 -8.42
N LEU A 19 -4.86 -6.57 -9.11
CA LEU A 19 -3.65 -7.37 -9.31
C LEU A 19 -2.91 -7.59 -7.99
N LEU A 20 -2.82 -6.55 -7.17
CA LEU A 20 -2.21 -6.65 -5.84
C LEU A 20 -2.96 -7.65 -4.94
N ALA A 21 -4.30 -7.58 -4.89
CA ALA A 21 -5.11 -8.53 -4.14
C ALA A 21 -4.83 -9.98 -4.57
N ARG A 22 -4.76 -10.20 -5.88
CA ARG A 22 -4.45 -11.50 -6.45
C ARG A 22 -3.04 -11.98 -6.08
N LEU A 23 -2.02 -11.13 -6.24
CA LEU A 23 -0.62 -11.47 -5.89
C LEU A 23 -0.49 -11.85 -4.43
N LEU A 24 -1.06 -11.06 -3.51
CA LEU A 24 -1.05 -11.36 -2.08
C LEU A 24 -1.72 -12.70 -1.76
N SER A 25 -2.84 -13.00 -2.43
CA SER A 25 -3.54 -14.29 -2.25
C SER A 25 -2.73 -15.46 -2.84
N GLU A 26 -2.07 -15.29 -3.98
CA GLU A 26 -1.23 -16.32 -4.63
C GLU A 26 0.01 -16.66 -3.81
N VAL A 27 0.56 -15.70 -3.06
CA VAL A 27 1.66 -15.93 -2.10
C VAL A 27 1.17 -16.65 -0.83
N GLY A 28 -0.14 -16.70 -0.60
CA GLY A 28 -0.75 -17.47 0.48
C GLY A 28 -1.20 -16.62 1.68
N HIS A 29 -1.39 -15.31 1.50
CA HIS A 29 -2.01 -14.47 2.51
C HIS A 29 -3.55 -14.57 2.48
N GLU A 30 -4.18 -14.41 3.64
CA GLU A 30 -5.61 -14.14 3.76
C GLU A 30 -5.84 -12.65 3.52
N VAL A 31 -6.51 -12.29 2.41
CA VAL A 31 -6.66 -10.89 2.01
C VAL A 31 -8.09 -10.41 2.26
N HIS A 32 -8.23 -9.39 3.10
CA HIS A 32 -9.49 -8.67 3.32
C HIS A 32 -9.48 -7.33 2.61
N VAL A 33 -10.36 -7.14 1.63
CA VAL A 33 -10.40 -5.90 0.85
C VAL A 33 -11.40 -4.93 1.49
N VAL A 34 -10.92 -3.73 1.82
CA VAL A 34 -11.71 -2.64 2.40
C VAL A 34 -11.65 -1.42 1.47
N PRO A 35 -12.52 -1.34 0.46
CA PRO A 35 -12.58 -0.21 -0.44
C PRO A 35 -13.30 0.97 0.23
N THR A 36 -12.88 2.18 -0.09
CA THR A 36 -13.70 3.36 0.17
C THR A 36 -14.94 3.35 -0.73
N ARG A 37 -16.01 4.07 -0.35
CA ARG A 37 -17.19 4.23 -1.20
C ARG A 37 -16.81 4.72 -2.60
N ALA A 38 -15.88 5.69 -2.69
CA ALA A 38 -15.39 6.20 -3.96
C ALA A 38 -14.60 5.17 -4.79
N ALA A 39 -13.97 4.17 -4.17
CA ALA A 39 -13.27 3.11 -4.88
C ALA A 39 -14.24 2.18 -5.63
N LEU A 40 -15.44 2.00 -5.11
CA LEU A 40 -16.48 1.17 -5.73
C LEU A 40 -17.02 1.75 -7.06
N GLU A 41 -16.83 3.05 -7.31
CA GLU A 41 -17.13 3.68 -8.60
C GLU A 41 -16.15 3.25 -9.71
N PHE A 42 -14.95 2.79 -9.35
CA PHE A 42 -13.92 2.31 -10.29
C PHE A 42 -13.91 0.79 -10.43
N VAL A 43 -14.09 0.07 -9.32
CA VAL A 43 -14.13 -1.39 -9.29
C VAL A 43 -15.24 -1.83 -8.34
N GLY A 44 -16.23 -2.51 -8.89
CA GLY A 44 -17.42 -2.91 -8.15
C GLY A 44 -17.16 -3.99 -7.10
N ARG A 45 -17.99 -4.02 -6.06
CA ARG A 45 -17.95 -4.98 -4.95
C ARG A 45 -17.78 -6.44 -5.39
N PRO A 46 -18.52 -6.96 -6.41
CA PRO A 46 -18.38 -8.36 -6.81
C PRO A 46 -16.98 -8.75 -7.27
N THR A 47 -16.23 -7.81 -7.85
CA THR A 47 -14.83 -8.06 -8.26
C THR A 47 -13.94 -8.28 -7.04
N TRP A 48 -14.10 -7.45 -6.02
CA TRP A 48 -13.32 -7.57 -4.79
C TRP A 48 -13.64 -8.85 -4.03
N GLU A 49 -14.90 -9.20 -3.90
CA GLU A 49 -15.34 -10.44 -3.25
C GLU A 49 -14.84 -11.69 -3.98
N ALA A 50 -14.85 -11.67 -5.32
CA ALA A 50 -14.32 -12.77 -6.11
C ALA A 50 -12.80 -12.93 -5.99
N LEU A 51 -12.05 -11.82 -5.82
CA LEU A 51 -10.60 -11.85 -5.71
C LEU A 51 -10.12 -12.23 -4.30
N SER A 52 -10.82 -11.76 -3.26
CA SER A 52 -10.44 -12.01 -1.87
C SER A 52 -11.05 -13.28 -1.29
N GLY A 53 -12.17 -13.73 -1.83
CA GLY A 53 -12.99 -14.82 -1.24
C GLY A 53 -13.73 -14.40 0.03
N HIS A 54 -13.76 -13.12 0.36
CA HIS A 54 -14.39 -12.56 1.56
C HIS A 54 -15.45 -11.51 1.20
N PRO A 55 -16.48 -11.31 2.04
CA PRO A 55 -17.42 -10.20 1.91
C PRO A 55 -16.69 -8.85 1.97
N VAL A 56 -17.22 -7.87 1.26
CA VAL A 56 -16.65 -6.53 1.19
C VAL A 56 -17.60 -5.50 1.78
N HIS A 57 -17.15 -4.78 2.78
CA HIS A 57 -17.87 -3.73 3.48
C HIS A 57 -17.16 -2.38 3.32
N THR A 58 -17.92 -1.29 3.39
CA THR A 58 -17.41 0.07 3.29
C THR A 58 -17.71 0.92 4.51
N GLU A 59 -18.76 0.58 5.23
CA GLU A 59 -19.27 1.33 6.36
C GLU A 59 -19.00 0.58 7.68
N VAL A 60 -18.81 1.33 8.74
CA VAL A 60 -18.57 0.78 10.09
C VAL A 60 -19.79 0.01 10.60
N PHE A 61 -20.98 0.34 10.09
CA PHE A 61 -22.28 -0.23 10.53
C PHE A 61 -22.85 -1.29 9.57
N ASP A 62 -22.09 -1.73 8.56
CA ASP A 62 -22.54 -2.77 7.63
C ASP A 62 -22.69 -4.14 8.34
N ASP A 63 -21.90 -4.38 9.39
CA ASP A 63 -21.98 -5.60 10.24
C ASP A 63 -21.87 -5.22 11.72
N VAL A 64 -22.97 -4.76 12.29
CA VAL A 64 -23.04 -4.23 13.68
C VAL A 64 -22.69 -5.25 14.78
N PRO A 65 -23.05 -6.55 14.66
CA PRO A 65 -22.77 -7.50 15.74
C PRO A 65 -21.30 -7.77 15.98
N ASP A 66 -20.45 -7.70 14.93
CA ASP A 66 -19.04 -8.15 14.98
C ASP A 66 -18.01 -7.03 15.11
N VAL A 67 -18.41 -5.75 15.11
CA VAL A 67 -17.49 -4.59 15.18
C VAL A 67 -16.33 -4.77 14.21
N GLU A 68 -16.65 -4.93 12.92
CA GLU A 68 -15.72 -5.41 11.88
C GLU A 68 -14.40 -4.66 11.82
N HIS A 69 -14.40 -3.35 12.01
CA HIS A 69 -13.18 -2.54 12.03
C HIS A 69 -12.20 -2.95 13.14
N ILE A 70 -12.70 -3.34 14.31
CA ILE A 70 -11.86 -3.83 15.42
C ILE A 70 -11.34 -5.22 15.08
N ARG A 71 -12.22 -6.12 14.59
CA ARG A 71 -11.82 -7.46 14.19
C ARG A 71 -10.74 -7.45 13.10
N LEU A 72 -10.88 -6.61 12.09
CA LEU A 72 -9.88 -6.45 11.04
C LEU A 72 -8.58 -5.83 11.58
N ALA A 73 -8.67 -4.81 12.43
CA ALA A 73 -7.52 -4.15 13.03
C ALA A 73 -6.68 -5.08 13.93
N GLU A 74 -7.35 -5.93 14.73
CA GLU A 74 -6.69 -6.88 15.64
C GLU A 74 -6.10 -8.10 14.93
N ARG A 75 -6.75 -8.56 13.84
CA ARG A 75 -6.30 -9.74 13.08
C ARG A 75 -5.23 -9.43 12.06
N ALA A 76 -5.11 -8.19 11.62
CA ALA A 76 -4.18 -7.82 10.58
C ALA A 76 -2.72 -8.00 11.01
N ASP A 77 -1.94 -8.72 10.21
CA ASP A 77 -0.47 -8.75 10.30
C ASP A 77 0.14 -7.55 9.54
N ALA A 78 -0.57 -7.02 8.56
CA ALA A 78 -0.25 -5.76 7.89
C ALA A 78 -1.50 -5.14 7.27
N ILE A 79 -1.51 -3.80 7.16
CA ILE A 79 -2.48 -3.06 6.35
C ILE A 79 -1.75 -2.40 5.20
N VAL A 80 -2.23 -2.59 3.97
CA VAL A 80 -1.74 -1.88 2.79
C VAL A 80 -2.86 -1.07 2.16
N VAL A 81 -2.62 0.21 1.91
CA VAL A 81 -3.58 1.11 1.23
C VAL A 81 -3.06 1.43 -0.16
N ALA A 82 -3.70 0.87 -1.17
CA ALA A 82 -3.32 1.03 -2.57
C ALA A 82 -4.56 1.07 -3.49
N PRO A 83 -4.79 2.17 -4.21
CA PRO A 83 -4.08 3.44 -4.12
C PRO A 83 -4.43 4.25 -2.86
N ALA A 84 -3.46 4.94 -2.27
CA ALA A 84 -3.71 5.98 -1.29
C ALA A 84 -3.84 7.34 -2.02
N THR A 85 -5.07 7.84 -2.14
CA THR A 85 -5.33 9.14 -2.77
C THR A 85 -4.94 10.30 -1.87
N ALA A 86 -4.79 11.52 -2.43
CA ALA A 86 -4.47 12.71 -1.64
C ALA A 86 -5.52 12.98 -0.54
N ASP A 87 -6.80 12.79 -0.85
CA ASP A 87 -7.89 12.89 0.12
C ASP A 87 -7.71 11.87 1.26
N LEU A 88 -7.48 10.60 0.92
CA LEU A 88 -7.31 9.55 1.91
C LEU A 88 -6.06 9.79 2.79
N LEU A 89 -4.94 10.26 2.21
CA LEU A 89 -3.76 10.66 2.98
C LEU A 89 -4.09 11.79 3.96
N ALA A 90 -4.87 12.79 3.54
CA ALA A 90 -5.28 13.90 4.39
C ALA A 90 -6.17 13.43 5.55
N ARG A 91 -7.15 12.57 5.27
CA ARG A 91 -8.05 12.00 6.28
C ARG A 91 -7.29 11.17 7.32
N LEU A 92 -6.39 10.29 6.87
CA LEU A 92 -5.54 9.49 7.75
C LEU A 92 -4.59 10.37 8.58
N ALA A 93 -3.98 11.41 7.98
CA ALA A 93 -3.12 12.34 8.70
C ALA A 93 -3.87 13.13 9.78
N GLY A 94 -5.15 13.43 9.53
CA GLY A 94 -6.03 14.11 10.47
C GLY A 94 -6.68 13.18 11.52
N GLY A 95 -6.45 11.86 11.45
CA GLY A 95 -7.05 10.89 12.37
C GLY A 95 -8.56 10.72 12.19
N HIS A 96 -9.07 10.90 10.97
CA HIS A 96 -10.48 10.67 10.67
C HIS A 96 -10.83 9.18 10.75
N ALA A 97 -12.03 8.88 11.24
CA ALA A 97 -12.57 7.52 11.39
C ALA A 97 -14.05 7.52 10.97
N ASP A 98 -14.31 7.94 9.73
CA ASP A 98 -15.65 8.15 9.18
C ASP A 98 -16.08 7.11 8.13
N ASP A 99 -15.20 6.13 7.85
CA ASP A 99 -15.52 4.92 7.09
C ASP A 99 -14.79 3.70 7.68
N LEU A 100 -15.08 2.50 7.16
CA LEU A 100 -14.47 1.27 7.67
C LEU A 100 -12.95 1.28 7.53
N LEU A 101 -12.40 1.76 6.42
CA LEU A 101 -10.96 1.77 6.17
C LEU A 101 -10.21 2.69 7.14
N THR A 102 -10.64 3.94 7.28
CA THR A 102 -9.97 4.91 8.16
C THR A 102 -10.10 4.52 9.63
N THR A 103 -11.23 3.95 10.02
CA THR A 103 -11.44 3.43 11.38
C THR A 103 -10.53 2.23 11.65
N THR A 104 -10.40 1.29 10.70
CA THR A 104 -9.51 0.13 10.84
C THR A 104 -8.04 0.57 10.95
N VAL A 105 -7.60 1.52 10.12
CA VAL A 105 -6.23 2.06 10.19
C VAL A 105 -5.98 2.78 11.52
N LEU A 106 -6.96 3.48 12.07
CA LEU A 106 -6.82 4.16 13.36
C LEU A 106 -6.76 3.19 14.53
N ALA A 107 -7.43 2.03 14.44
CA ALA A 107 -7.53 1.04 15.50
C ALA A 107 -6.39 0.01 15.52
N THR A 108 -5.64 -0.15 14.42
CA THR A 108 -4.63 -1.20 14.30
C THR A 108 -3.32 -0.89 15.01
N SER A 109 -2.66 -1.95 15.48
CA SER A 109 -1.24 -1.93 15.89
C SER A 109 -0.31 -2.55 14.84
N ALA A 110 -0.88 -3.13 13.77
CA ALA A 110 -0.09 -3.71 12.67
C ALA A 110 0.60 -2.62 11.84
N PRO A 111 1.71 -2.93 11.15
CA PRO A 111 2.34 -2.00 10.23
C PRO A 111 1.39 -1.59 9.10
N VAL A 112 1.37 -0.29 8.80
CA VAL A 112 0.52 0.28 7.75
C VAL A 112 1.40 0.82 6.63
N LEU A 113 1.21 0.29 5.41
CA LEU A 113 1.84 0.75 4.17
C LEU A 113 0.85 1.57 3.36
N LEU A 114 1.23 2.79 3.04
CA LEU A 114 0.48 3.65 2.13
C LEU A 114 1.21 3.74 0.79
N ALA A 115 0.54 3.37 -0.31
CA ALA A 115 1.05 3.47 -1.68
C ALA A 115 0.29 4.59 -2.42
N PRO A 116 0.83 5.82 -2.44
CA PRO A 116 0.17 6.96 -3.05
C PRO A 116 0.01 6.82 -4.56
N ALA A 117 -1.14 7.31 -5.08
CA ALA A 117 -1.37 7.51 -6.50
C ALA A 117 -2.23 8.74 -6.73
N MET A 118 -1.67 9.72 -7.45
CA MET A 118 -2.31 11.00 -7.76
C MET A 118 -1.55 11.73 -8.86
N HIS A 119 -2.12 12.81 -9.38
CA HIS A 119 -1.41 13.68 -10.32
C HIS A 119 -0.16 14.30 -9.66
N THR A 120 0.90 14.51 -10.43
CA THR A 120 2.18 15.07 -9.95
C THR A 120 2.00 16.36 -9.16
N GLY A 121 1.17 17.28 -9.66
CA GLY A 121 0.89 18.54 -8.96
C GLY A 121 0.20 18.36 -7.60
N MET A 122 -0.60 17.32 -7.44
CA MET A 122 -1.19 16.97 -6.14
C MET A 122 -0.13 16.37 -5.20
N TRP A 123 0.74 15.51 -5.72
CA TRP A 123 1.82 14.92 -4.94
C TRP A 123 2.80 15.96 -4.41
N GLN A 124 3.11 16.96 -5.24
CA GLN A 124 4.05 18.06 -4.89
C GLN A 124 3.38 19.21 -4.14
N ASN A 125 2.06 19.18 -3.95
CA ASN A 125 1.36 20.21 -3.22
C ASN A 125 1.79 20.21 -1.75
N ALA A 126 1.99 21.40 -1.17
CA ALA A 126 2.44 21.58 0.21
C ALA A 126 1.57 20.80 1.21
N ALA A 127 0.24 20.84 1.05
CA ALA A 127 -0.67 20.08 1.92
C ALA A 127 -0.44 18.58 1.87
N THR A 128 -0.16 18.01 0.68
CA THR A 128 0.15 16.57 0.54
C THR A 128 1.50 16.26 1.17
N VAL A 129 2.50 17.10 0.96
CA VAL A 129 3.83 16.94 1.56
C VAL A 129 3.74 16.95 3.09
N ASP A 130 2.98 17.90 3.67
CA ASP A 130 2.76 17.99 5.11
C ASP A 130 2.00 16.78 5.67
N ASN A 131 0.98 16.30 4.96
CA ASN A 131 0.24 15.10 5.33
C ASN A 131 1.14 13.87 5.34
N VAL A 132 1.98 13.68 4.32
CA VAL A 132 2.95 12.58 4.25
C VAL A 132 3.95 12.65 5.41
N ALA A 133 4.47 13.84 5.71
CA ALA A 133 5.37 14.02 6.85
C ALA A 133 4.67 13.69 8.19
N THR A 134 3.40 14.06 8.32
CA THR A 134 2.58 13.76 9.51
C THR A 134 2.35 12.25 9.65
N LEU A 135 1.95 11.56 8.58
CA LEU A 135 1.73 10.11 8.56
C LEU A 135 2.99 9.34 8.96
N ARG A 136 4.15 9.75 8.45
CA ARG A 136 5.44 9.16 8.84
C ARG A 136 5.75 9.39 10.31
N ARG A 137 5.49 10.57 10.86
CA ARG A 137 5.63 10.83 12.31
C ARG A 137 4.70 9.98 13.16
N HIS A 138 3.53 9.63 12.64
CA HIS A 138 2.59 8.70 13.27
C HIS A 138 3.00 7.22 13.12
N GLY A 139 4.13 6.94 12.48
CA GLY A 139 4.67 5.59 12.32
C GLY A 139 4.16 4.83 11.09
N LEU A 140 3.39 5.49 10.21
CA LEU A 140 2.94 4.85 8.97
C LEU A 140 4.03 4.91 7.90
N VAL A 141 4.17 3.83 7.15
CA VAL A 141 5.12 3.75 6.04
C VAL A 141 4.47 4.34 4.78
N VAL A 142 5.05 5.40 4.24
CA VAL A 142 4.57 6.01 2.99
C VAL A 142 5.60 5.75 1.89
N LYS A 143 5.26 4.82 0.97
CA LYS A 143 6.08 4.51 -0.21
C LYS A 143 6.01 5.68 -1.20
N ALA A 144 7.16 6.07 -1.74
CA ALA A 144 7.16 7.08 -2.80
C ALA A 144 6.40 6.58 -4.03
N PRO A 145 5.58 7.42 -4.67
CA PRO A 145 4.93 7.03 -5.93
C PRO A 145 5.98 6.85 -7.05
N ALA A 146 5.68 5.96 -7.98
CA ALA A 146 6.52 5.74 -9.13
C ALA A 146 6.49 6.96 -10.08
N THR A 147 7.60 7.19 -10.78
CA THR A 147 7.71 8.20 -11.82
C THR A 147 7.36 7.59 -13.17
N GLY A 148 6.61 8.31 -13.99
CA GLY A 148 6.25 7.84 -15.33
C GLY A 148 5.06 8.60 -15.90
N ARG A 149 4.54 8.08 -17.05
CA ARG A 149 3.35 8.63 -17.66
C ARG A 149 2.13 8.43 -16.75
N LEU A 150 1.39 9.50 -16.54
CA LEU A 150 0.11 9.49 -15.81
C LEU A 150 -1.05 9.16 -16.77
N THR A 151 -2.28 9.37 -16.33
CA THR A 151 -3.47 9.09 -17.14
C THR A 151 -3.54 9.94 -18.43
N GLY A 152 -2.96 11.16 -18.40
CA GLY A 152 -2.89 12.06 -19.55
C GLY A 152 -1.58 11.95 -20.33
N ARG A 153 -1.17 13.10 -20.93
CA ARG A 153 0.13 13.25 -21.61
C ARG A 153 1.26 13.57 -20.64
N ASP A 154 0.91 13.91 -19.40
CA ASP A 154 1.84 14.34 -18.37
C ASP A 154 2.66 13.17 -17.83
N SER A 155 3.90 13.45 -17.48
CA SER A 155 4.84 12.51 -16.87
C SER A 155 5.46 13.13 -15.63
N GLY A 156 5.63 12.33 -14.59
CA GLY A 156 6.21 12.77 -13.32
C GLY A 156 5.96 11.78 -12.20
N PRO A 157 6.36 12.12 -10.97
CA PRO A 157 6.03 11.32 -9.79
C PRO A 157 4.53 11.41 -9.48
N GLY A 158 3.89 10.28 -9.20
CA GLY A 158 2.46 10.22 -8.88
C GLY A 158 1.78 8.94 -9.31
N ARG A 159 2.45 8.08 -10.07
CA ARG A 159 1.92 6.77 -10.47
C ARG A 159 1.96 5.79 -9.29
N LEU A 160 0.93 4.97 -9.15
CA LEU A 160 0.97 3.84 -8.21
C LEU A 160 2.19 2.97 -8.54
N PRO A 161 3.04 2.62 -7.58
CA PRO A 161 4.08 1.61 -7.75
C PRO A 161 3.51 0.32 -8.33
N ASP A 162 4.34 -0.50 -8.94
CA ASP A 162 3.84 -1.72 -9.54
C ASP A 162 3.38 -2.70 -8.43
N PRO A 163 2.29 -3.48 -8.67
CA PRO A 163 1.71 -4.35 -7.65
C PRO A 163 2.69 -5.35 -7.03
N ASP A 164 3.62 -5.89 -7.84
CA ASP A 164 4.68 -6.79 -7.38
C ASP A 164 5.58 -6.10 -6.33
N GLU A 165 6.00 -4.87 -6.61
CA GLU A 165 6.81 -4.07 -5.68
C GLU A 165 6.09 -3.77 -4.36
N ILE A 166 4.76 -3.58 -4.43
CA ILE A 166 3.96 -3.35 -3.22
C ILE A 166 3.82 -4.66 -2.44
N ALA A 167 3.59 -5.78 -3.11
CA ALA A 167 3.47 -7.09 -2.48
C ALA A 167 4.77 -7.49 -1.77
N GLU A 168 5.92 -7.38 -2.43
CA GLU A 168 7.23 -7.61 -1.80
C GLU A 168 7.45 -6.74 -0.55
N PHE A 169 6.95 -5.51 -0.60
CA PHE A 169 7.06 -4.59 0.53
C PHE A 169 6.15 -4.98 1.71
N VAL A 170 4.95 -5.50 1.43
CA VAL A 170 4.05 -6.05 2.45
C VAL A 170 4.71 -7.25 3.12
N ASP A 171 5.28 -8.18 2.34
CA ASP A 171 6.01 -9.33 2.86
C ASP A 171 7.18 -8.93 3.76
N LEU A 172 7.92 -7.90 3.37
CA LEU A 172 9.02 -7.36 4.16
C LEU A 172 8.52 -6.81 5.50
N LEU A 173 7.42 -6.07 5.52
CA LEU A 173 6.86 -5.51 6.76
C LEU A 173 6.33 -6.59 7.71
N ILE A 174 5.84 -7.70 7.17
CA ILE A 174 5.36 -8.84 7.96
C ILE A 174 6.54 -9.65 8.52
N THR A 175 7.57 -9.88 7.71
CA THR A 175 8.70 -10.76 8.07
C THR A 175 9.78 -10.08 8.90
N VAL A 176 9.92 -8.76 8.78
CA VAL A 176 10.92 -7.94 9.47
C VAL A 176 10.23 -6.71 10.10
N PRO A 177 9.60 -6.89 11.27
CA PRO A 177 8.81 -5.82 11.92
C PRO A 177 9.61 -4.53 12.19
N GLU A 178 10.93 -4.64 12.40
CA GLU A 178 11.81 -3.50 12.61
C GLU A 178 11.90 -2.58 11.39
N CYS A 179 11.64 -3.10 10.19
CA CYS A 179 11.62 -2.31 8.96
C CYS A 179 10.58 -1.20 9.01
N ALA A 180 9.41 -1.44 9.58
CA ALA A 180 8.36 -0.43 9.67
C ALA A 180 8.81 0.79 10.48
N ALA A 181 9.44 0.56 11.63
CA ALA A 181 9.97 1.61 12.49
C ALA A 181 11.13 2.36 11.83
N ALA A 182 12.08 1.65 11.22
CA ALA A 182 13.22 2.25 10.53
C ALA A 182 12.77 3.13 9.34
N MET A 183 11.77 2.67 8.59
CA MET A 183 11.23 3.42 7.45
C MET A 183 10.42 4.66 7.85
N ALA A 184 9.72 4.61 8.98
CA ALA A 184 9.02 5.76 9.51
C ALA A 184 10.03 6.82 10.02
N GLN A 185 11.14 6.39 10.63
CA GLN A 185 12.16 7.28 11.18
C GLN A 185 13.08 7.91 10.12
N GLN A 186 13.23 7.26 8.93
CA GLN A 186 14.12 7.72 7.85
C GLN A 186 15.54 8.09 8.36
N ASP A 187 16.11 7.28 9.25
CA ASP A 187 17.38 7.50 9.93
C ASP A 187 18.59 7.58 8.98
N LEU A 188 18.44 7.09 7.75
CA LEU A 188 19.42 7.22 6.67
C LEU A 188 19.18 8.45 5.77
N ALA A 189 18.21 9.31 6.10
CA ALA A 189 17.95 10.52 5.34
C ALA A 189 19.22 11.39 5.26
N GLY A 190 19.63 11.76 4.05
CA GLY A 190 20.85 12.54 3.79
C GLY A 190 22.16 11.76 3.94
N LYS A 191 22.13 10.47 4.25
CA LYS A 191 23.32 9.60 4.25
C LYS A 191 23.56 9.02 2.86
N ARG A 192 24.83 8.85 2.50
CA ARG A 192 25.22 8.12 1.30
C ARG A 192 25.46 6.66 1.69
N VAL A 193 24.64 5.76 1.16
CA VAL A 193 24.78 4.32 1.39
C VAL A 193 25.36 3.69 0.12
N VAL A 194 26.43 2.92 0.28
CA VAL A 194 27.03 2.13 -0.80
C VAL A 194 26.72 0.66 -0.52
N ILE A 195 26.03 0.01 -1.43
CA ILE A 195 25.69 -1.42 -1.34
C ILE A 195 26.47 -2.14 -2.43
N SER A 196 27.34 -3.10 -2.03
CA SER A 196 28.01 -4.00 -2.96
C SER A 196 27.25 -5.32 -2.99
N LEU A 197 26.70 -5.65 -4.15
CA LEU A 197 26.05 -6.93 -4.39
C LEU A 197 27.00 -7.84 -5.16
N GLY A 198 27.50 -8.87 -4.50
CA GLY A 198 28.28 -9.95 -5.12
C GLY A 198 27.31 -10.99 -5.72
N GLY A 199 27.28 -11.15 -7.03
CA GLY A 199 26.58 -12.27 -7.68
C GLY A 199 27.36 -13.57 -7.47
N THR A 200 26.87 -14.49 -6.65
CA THR A 200 27.33 -15.87 -6.70
C THR A 200 26.72 -16.53 -7.94
N ARG A 201 27.56 -16.87 -8.91
CA ARG A 201 27.17 -17.68 -10.06
C ARG A 201 27.23 -19.14 -9.63
N GLU A 202 26.12 -19.69 -9.17
CA GLU A 202 25.97 -21.15 -9.18
C GLU A 202 25.63 -21.58 -10.62
N ALA A 203 26.49 -22.42 -11.18
CA ALA A 203 26.23 -23.03 -12.47
C ALA A 203 25.17 -24.14 -12.27
N VAL A 204 23.91 -23.76 -12.16
CA VAL A 204 22.79 -24.68 -12.29
C VAL A 204 22.34 -24.62 -13.74
N SER A 205 22.45 -25.80 -14.40
CA SER A 205 22.02 -26.09 -15.73
C SER A 205 20.64 -25.50 -16.04
N TYR A 206 20.58 -24.61 -17.05
CA TYR A 206 19.35 -24.13 -17.73
C TYR A 206 18.36 -23.25 -16.96
N THR A 207 18.76 -22.04 -16.55
CA THR A 207 17.86 -20.86 -16.60
C THR A 207 18.69 -19.59 -16.66
N HIS A 208 18.51 -18.81 -17.74
CA HIS A 208 19.13 -17.47 -17.84
C HIS A 208 18.35 -16.47 -17.01
N LEU A 209 18.85 -16.16 -15.80
CA LEU A 209 18.48 -14.94 -15.10
C LEU A 209 19.33 -13.80 -15.67
N ARG A 210 18.71 -12.90 -16.40
CA ARG A 210 19.33 -11.63 -16.80
C ARG A 210 19.27 -10.67 -15.58
N ALA A 211 20.41 -10.35 -15.01
CA ALA A 211 20.52 -9.22 -14.12
C ALA A 211 20.32 -7.94 -14.95
N HIS A 212 19.35 -7.11 -14.60
CA HIS A 212 19.25 -5.76 -15.12
C HIS A 212 20.26 -4.89 -14.38
N GLU A 213 21.32 -4.49 -15.10
CA GLU A 213 22.18 -3.41 -14.66
C GLU A 213 21.39 -2.09 -14.73
N THR A 214 21.08 -1.52 -13.58
CA THR A 214 20.63 -0.14 -13.48
C THR A 214 21.88 0.73 -13.38
N SER A 215 22.31 1.26 -14.51
CA SER A 215 23.27 2.37 -14.54
C SER A 215 22.59 3.63 -14.05
N LEU A 216 22.97 4.12 -12.89
CA LEU A 216 22.61 5.46 -12.42
C LEU A 216 23.67 6.42 -12.95
N HIS A 217 23.26 7.29 -13.87
CA HIS A 217 23.92 8.56 -14.15
C HIS A 217 23.21 9.67 -13.42
#